data_cbd149ce4078dcf0e49e44775b0bac54
#
_entry.id   cbd149ce4078dcf0e49e44775b0bac54
#
_cell.length_a   1.000
_cell.length_b   1.000
_cell.length_c   1.000
_cell.angle_alpha   90.00
_cell.angle_beta   90.00
_cell.angle_gamma   90.00
#
_symmetry.space_group_name_H-M   'P 1'
#
loop_
_entity.id
_entity.type
_entity.pdbx_description
1 polymer ?
#
loop_
_entity_poly.entity_id
_entity_poly.type
_entity_poly.pdbx_seq_one_letter_code
_entity_poly.pdbx_strand_id
1 'polypeptide(L)'
;MNKRKKYGQNFLISTSIAKFIGSASEITKSDIVYEIGTGKGVLTPILCNYAKHVITIEIDRKLYSNTVQRFSEIPNLTLKNGDGFKSTEKFDIFVSNLPYSKSRIAVQWLLQKKFSHAVIMVQDDFAEKLLATKNDKRAISILSQYGFDMKVIKKVKNTNFYPKPIVNSVILQIKQNHVLSKELIQIINKLFSYRRKTIQNIANNFGVTIKSEMRLEEMNNDEIIKLAKKISRV
;
A
#
# COMPACT_ATOMS: atom_id res chain seq x y z
N MET A 1 -8.67 12.14 24.27
CA MET A 1 -8.68 10.99 23.34
C MET A 1 -7.24 10.51 23.12
N ASN A 2 -6.93 9.25 23.40
CA ASN A 2 -5.54 8.75 23.36
C ASN A 2 -5.06 8.79 21.91
N LYS A 3 -3.96 9.50 21.58
CA LYS A 3 -3.40 9.69 20.22
C LYS A 3 -3.16 8.36 19.50
N ARG A 4 -2.86 7.28 20.25
CA ARG A 4 -2.70 5.92 19.75
C ARG A 4 -3.95 5.39 19.03
N LYS A 5 -5.16 5.72 19.53
CA LYS A 5 -6.44 5.36 18.88
C LYS A 5 -6.69 6.16 17.59
N LYS A 6 -6.13 7.39 17.48
CA LYS A 6 -6.39 8.26 16.33
C LYS A 6 -5.65 7.86 15.06
N TYR A 7 -4.40 7.37 15.17
CA TYR A 7 -3.54 7.11 14.01
C TYR A 7 -3.09 5.64 13.87
N GLY A 8 -3.39 4.76 14.84
CA GLY A 8 -3.01 3.33 14.80
C GLY A 8 -1.49 3.10 14.75
N GLN A 9 -0.71 3.97 15.38
CA GLN A 9 0.75 4.02 15.24
C GLN A 9 1.45 2.94 16.07
N ASN A 10 2.23 2.10 15.39
CA ASN A 10 3.25 1.23 15.97
C ASN A 10 4.59 1.62 15.32
N PHE A 11 5.46 2.26 16.10
CA PHE A 11 6.73 2.77 15.58
C PHE A 11 7.74 1.65 15.49
N LEU A 12 8.36 1.49 14.33
CA LEU A 12 9.55 0.66 14.18
C LEU A 12 10.66 1.20 15.08
N ILE A 13 11.25 0.34 15.92
CA ILE A 13 12.37 0.69 16.80
C ILE A 13 13.67 -0.04 16.41
N SER A 14 13.55 -1.07 15.57
CA SER A 14 14.68 -1.89 15.13
C SER A 14 15.43 -1.24 13.97
N THR A 15 16.65 -0.78 14.24
CA THR A 15 17.55 -0.25 13.20
C THR A 15 17.96 -1.33 12.19
N SER A 16 18.09 -2.59 12.62
CA SER A 16 18.42 -3.71 11.71
C SER A 16 17.31 -3.97 10.69
N ILE A 17 16.05 -3.89 11.10
CA ILE A 17 14.91 -3.99 10.17
C ILE A 17 14.86 -2.78 9.22
N ALA A 18 15.09 -1.57 9.73
CA ALA A 18 15.13 -0.38 8.88
C ALA A 18 16.27 -0.44 7.84
N LYS A 19 17.47 -0.91 8.23
CA LYS A 19 18.58 -1.15 7.30
C LYS A 19 18.24 -2.21 6.26
N PHE A 20 17.57 -3.31 6.67
CA PHE A 20 17.10 -4.33 5.74
C PHE A 20 16.09 -3.75 4.71
N ILE A 21 15.13 -2.93 5.15
CA ILE A 21 14.20 -2.25 4.25
C ILE A 21 14.97 -1.38 3.26
N GLY A 22 15.92 -0.56 3.72
CA GLY A 22 16.72 0.31 2.87
C GLY A 22 17.49 -0.48 1.80
N SER A 23 18.19 -1.56 2.18
CA SER A 23 18.92 -2.39 1.21
C SER A 23 18.00 -3.15 0.26
N ALA A 24 16.88 -3.70 0.73
CA ALA A 24 15.91 -4.42 -0.08
C ALA A 24 15.10 -3.51 -1.02
N SER A 25 15.15 -2.19 -0.81
CA SER A 25 14.49 -1.22 -1.68
C SER A 25 15.27 -0.90 -2.96
N GLU A 26 16.46 -1.45 -3.14
CA GLU A 26 17.27 -1.33 -4.38
C GLU A 26 17.38 0.15 -4.88
N ILE A 27 17.38 1.10 -3.94
CA ILE A 27 17.41 2.53 -4.21
C ILE A 27 18.78 2.94 -4.75
N THR A 28 18.81 3.78 -5.76
CA THR A 28 20.03 4.36 -6.34
C THR A 28 20.09 5.88 -6.16
N LYS A 29 21.26 6.48 -6.44
CA LYS A 29 21.46 7.92 -6.41
C LYS A 29 20.75 8.69 -7.53
N SER A 30 20.00 8.02 -8.40
CA SER A 30 19.10 8.64 -9.39
C SER A 30 17.65 8.71 -8.94
N ASP A 31 17.27 7.96 -7.89
CA ASP A 31 15.86 7.76 -7.51
C ASP A 31 15.35 8.82 -6.54
N ILE A 32 14.09 9.22 -6.76
CA ILE A 32 13.28 9.97 -5.80
C ILE A 32 12.45 8.96 -5.01
N VAL A 33 12.66 8.91 -3.71
CA VAL A 33 11.95 8.02 -2.80
C VAL A 33 10.83 8.77 -2.10
N TYR A 34 9.65 8.15 -2.05
CA TYR A 34 8.50 8.67 -1.33
C TYR A 34 8.17 7.81 -0.12
N GLU A 35 8.06 8.43 1.06
CA GLU A 35 7.71 7.78 2.32
C GLU A 35 6.42 8.40 2.88
N ILE A 36 5.47 7.57 3.31
CA ILE A 36 4.30 8.02 4.07
C ILE A 36 4.45 7.58 5.53
N GLY A 37 4.45 8.56 6.44
CA GLY A 37 4.58 8.33 7.87
C GLY A 37 6.04 8.26 8.31
N THR A 38 6.70 9.41 8.41
CA THR A 38 8.07 9.54 8.96
C THR A 38 8.18 8.94 10.35
N GLY A 39 7.11 9.06 11.16
CA GLY A 39 7.04 8.55 12.52
C GLY A 39 8.15 9.11 13.40
N LYS A 40 8.91 8.22 14.03
CA LYS A 40 10.11 8.59 14.81
C LYS A 40 11.37 8.75 13.95
N GLY A 41 11.27 8.64 12.63
CA GLY A 41 12.40 8.84 11.71
C GLY A 41 13.47 7.74 11.82
N VAL A 42 13.10 6.50 12.01
CA VAL A 42 14.07 5.38 12.03
C VAL A 42 14.45 4.97 10.62
N LEU A 43 13.53 5.04 9.67
CA LEU A 43 13.71 4.63 8.28
C LEU A 43 14.24 5.78 7.42
N THR A 44 13.71 6.98 7.56
CA THR A 44 13.99 8.16 6.72
C THR A 44 15.48 8.44 6.48
N PRO A 45 16.36 8.52 7.50
CA PRO A 45 17.80 8.79 7.26
C PRO A 45 18.49 7.68 6.47
N ILE A 46 18.02 6.42 6.64
CA ILE A 46 18.55 5.28 5.90
C ILE A 46 18.21 5.41 4.41
N LEU A 47 16.98 5.82 4.07
CA LEU A 47 16.58 6.09 2.70
C LEU A 47 17.42 7.22 2.08
N CYS A 48 17.70 8.30 2.83
CA CYS A 48 18.51 9.42 2.39
C CYS A 48 19.96 9.00 2.03
N ASN A 49 20.49 7.98 2.70
CA ASN A 49 21.83 7.46 2.37
C ASN A 49 21.91 6.81 0.98
N TYR A 50 20.81 6.30 0.45
CA TYR A 50 20.77 5.62 -0.86
C TYR A 50 20.21 6.51 -1.97
N ALA A 51 19.18 7.30 -1.68
CA ALA A 51 18.41 8.06 -2.65
C ALA A 51 19.11 9.31 -3.18
N LYS A 52 18.71 9.75 -4.37
CA LYS A 52 18.92 11.11 -4.86
C LYS A 52 18.19 12.10 -3.96
N HIS A 53 16.93 11.84 -3.68
CA HIS A 53 16.08 12.67 -2.84
C HIS A 53 15.02 11.85 -2.15
N VAL A 54 14.68 12.20 -0.91
CA VAL A 54 13.60 11.57 -0.14
C VAL A 54 12.53 12.61 0.15
N ILE A 55 11.28 12.30 -0.18
CA ILE A 55 10.12 13.08 0.19
C ILE A 55 9.34 12.26 1.22
N THR A 56 9.19 12.77 2.43
CA THR A 56 8.44 12.09 3.49
C THR A 56 7.34 12.99 4.04
N ILE A 57 6.15 12.40 4.27
CA ILE A 57 4.98 13.14 4.74
C ILE A 57 4.46 12.51 6.04
N GLU A 58 4.38 13.34 7.10
CA GLU A 58 3.87 12.95 8.42
C GLU A 58 2.58 13.71 8.75
N ILE A 59 1.53 12.97 9.10
CA ILE A 59 0.22 13.53 9.45
C ILE A 59 0.18 14.07 10.87
N ASP A 60 0.94 13.49 11.79
CA ASP A 60 1.02 13.97 13.18
C ASP A 60 1.95 15.17 13.26
N ARG A 61 1.38 16.37 13.51
CA ARG A 61 2.12 17.63 13.58
C ARG A 61 3.25 17.63 14.62
N LYS A 62 3.07 16.90 15.75
CA LYS A 62 4.12 16.82 16.78
C LYS A 62 5.31 15.98 16.30
N LEU A 63 5.05 14.83 15.66
CA LEU A 63 6.12 14.00 15.07
C LEU A 63 6.82 14.75 13.96
N TYR A 64 6.07 15.42 13.08
CA TYR A 64 6.63 16.27 12.03
C TYR A 64 7.59 17.31 12.59
N SER A 65 7.15 18.13 13.58
CA SER A 65 8.01 19.17 14.18
C SER A 65 9.29 18.60 14.78
N ASN A 66 9.21 17.47 15.48
CA ASN A 66 10.37 16.80 16.07
C ASN A 66 11.33 16.28 15.00
N THR A 67 10.82 15.77 13.89
CA THR A 67 11.67 15.24 12.80
C THR A 67 12.28 16.35 11.96
N VAL A 68 11.60 17.46 11.73
CA VAL A 68 12.18 18.65 11.07
C VAL A 68 13.41 19.14 11.83
N GLN A 69 13.27 19.35 13.15
CA GLN A 69 14.40 19.80 13.97
C GLN A 69 15.57 18.81 13.94
N ARG A 70 15.25 17.51 14.00
CA ARG A 70 16.28 16.47 14.10
C ARG A 70 17.01 16.21 12.79
N PHE A 71 16.37 16.48 11.65
CA PHE A 71 16.90 16.16 10.32
C PHE A 71 17.17 17.40 9.46
N SER A 72 17.29 18.58 10.09
CA SER A 72 17.57 19.85 9.41
C SER A 72 18.81 19.81 8.51
N GLU A 73 19.82 19.03 8.91
CA GLU A 73 21.10 18.93 8.21
C GLU A 73 21.13 17.91 7.06
N ILE A 74 20.01 17.20 6.78
CA ILE A 74 19.97 16.20 5.69
C ILE A 74 19.63 16.93 4.38
N PRO A 75 20.60 17.11 3.45
CA PRO A 75 20.41 18.00 2.30
C PRO A 75 19.45 17.45 1.23
N ASN A 76 19.30 16.13 1.15
CA ASN A 76 18.44 15.46 0.18
C ASN A 76 17.11 14.99 0.76
N LEU A 77 16.59 15.70 1.78
CA LEU A 77 15.34 15.37 2.47
C LEU A 77 14.33 16.51 2.37
N THR A 78 13.11 16.20 1.92
CA THR A 78 11.94 17.06 2.03
C THR A 78 10.95 16.46 3.02
N LEU A 79 10.72 17.15 4.12
CA LEU A 79 9.71 16.81 5.12
C LEU A 79 8.47 17.68 4.94
N LYS A 80 7.28 17.05 4.90
CA LYS A 80 5.99 17.75 4.79
C LYS A 80 5.03 17.30 5.88
N ASN A 81 4.24 18.24 6.42
CA ASN A 81 3.13 17.89 7.31
C ASN A 81 1.83 17.77 6.53
N GLY A 82 1.16 16.62 6.62
CA GLY A 82 -0.11 16.41 5.93
C GLY A 82 -0.46 14.93 5.73
N ASP A 83 -1.48 14.72 4.91
CA ASP A 83 -1.91 13.38 4.48
C ASP A 83 -1.15 12.98 3.21
N GLY A 84 -0.21 12.05 3.34
CA GLY A 84 0.62 11.58 2.23
C GLY A 84 -0.18 10.95 1.08
N PHE A 85 -1.38 10.42 1.34
CA PHE A 85 -2.23 9.85 0.28
C PHE A 85 -2.90 10.94 -0.58
N LYS A 86 -2.89 12.19 -0.16
CA LYS A 86 -3.40 13.34 -0.93
C LYS A 86 -2.32 14.06 -1.73
N SER A 87 -1.07 13.64 -1.58
CA SER A 87 0.05 14.27 -2.27
C SER A 87 0.03 13.99 -3.78
N THR A 88 0.49 15.00 -4.53
CA THR A 88 0.70 14.96 -5.98
C THR A 88 2.16 14.75 -6.36
N GLU A 89 3.04 14.54 -5.39
CA GLU A 89 4.46 14.32 -5.62
C GLU A 89 4.71 13.14 -6.56
N LYS A 90 5.63 13.33 -7.47
CA LYS A 90 6.16 12.28 -8.34
C LYS A 90 7.33 11.60 -7.64
N PHE A 91 7.42 10.30 -7.76
CA PHE A 91 8.48 9.50 -7.17
C PHE A 91 8.76 8.26 -8.03
N ASP A 92 9.94 7.70 -7.86
CA ASP A 92 10.37 6.49 -8.55
C ASP A 92 10.12 5.25 -7.69
N ILE A 93 10.38 5.36 -6.38
CA ILE A 93 10.29 4.27 -5.41
C ILE A 93 9.43 4.68 -4.22
N PHE A 94 8.54 3.77 -3.79
CA PHE A 94 7.75 3.97 -2.58
C PHE A 94 8.27 3.07 -1.45
N VAL A 95 8.61 3.66 -0.30
CA VAL A 95 9.06 2.88 0.87
C VAL A 95 8.31 3.37 2.10
N SER A 96 7.68 2.47 2.85
CA SER A 96 6.95 2.90 4.05
C SER A 96 6.73 1.76 5.07
N ASN A 97 6.88 2.12 6.35
CA ASN A 97 6.31 1.36 7.45
C ASN A 97 4.88 1.86 7.69
N LEU A 98 3.91 1.29 6.99
CA LEU A 98 2.53 1.78 6.99
C LEU A 98 1.82 1.57 8.34
N PRO A 99 1.06 2.57 8.82
CA PRO A 99 0.08 2.33 9.88
C PRO A 99 -0.91 1.24 9.43
N TYR A 100 -1.13 0.22 10.24
CA TYR A 100 -1.93 -0.96 9.86
C TYR A 100 -3.33 -0.61 9.35
N SER A 101 -3.98 0.37 9.98
CA SER A 101 -5.30 0.86 9.55
C SER A 101 -5.29 1.53 8.16
N LYS A 102 -4.12 1.84 7.61
CA LYS A 102 -3.95 2.50 6.30
C LYS A 102 -3.45 1.58 5.20
N SER A 103 -3.09 0.32 5.51
CA SER A 103 -2.51 -0.61 4.54
C SER A 103 -3.38 -0.80 3.30
N ARG A 104 -4.71 -0.97 3.46
CA ARG A 104 -5.63 -1.10 2.33
C ARG A 104 -5.69 0.17 1.47
N ILE A 105 -5.74 1.35 2.12
CA ILE A 105 -5.76 2.64 1.43
C ILE A 105 -4.46 2.83 0.66
N ALA A 106 -3.32 2.50 1.26
CA ALA A 106 -2.01 2.60 0.63
C ALA A 106 -1.90 1.74 -0.63
N VAL A 107 -2.34 0.48 -0.57
CA VAL A 107 -2.34 -0.40 -1.74
C VAL A 107 -3.23 0.15 -2.86
N GLN A 108 -4.45 0.59 -2.54
CA GLN A 108 -5.37 1.17 -3.54
C GLN A 108 -4.87 2.51 -4.10
N TRP A 109 -4.13 3.29 -3.31
CA TRP A 109 -3.50 4.53 -3.76
C TRP A 109 -2.31 4.23 -4.67
N LEU A 110 -1.45 3.27 -4.32
CA LEU A 110 -0.32 2.84 -5.15
C LEU A 110 -0.77 2.31 -6.52
N LEU A 111 -1.90 1.59 -6.60
CA LEU A 111 -2.46 1.11 -7.87
C LEU A 111 -2.75 2.24 -8.87
N GLN A 112 -2.94 3.48 -8.40
CA GLN A 112 -3.23 4.65 -9.22
C GLN A 112 -1.98 5.50 -9.53
N LYS A 113 -0.83 5.15 -8.98
CA LYS A 113 0.44 5.87 -9.16
C LYS A 113 1.32 5.16 -10.18
N LYS A 114 2.21 5.90 -10.83
CA LYS A 114 3.28 5.37 -11.66
C LYS A 114 4.56 5.38 -10.83
N PHE A 115 5.17 4.23 -10.64
CA PHE A 115 6.44 4.06 -9.92
C PHE A 115 7.16 2.80 -10.43
N SER A 116 8.42 2.63 -10.12
CA SER A 116 9.19 1.44 -10.52
C SER A 116 8.87 0.24 -9.61
N HIS A 117 9.06 0.44 -8.32
CA HIS A 117 8.79 -0.59 -7.32
C HIS A 117 8.53 0.04 -5.93
N ALA A 118 8.06 -0.79 -5.00
CA ALA A 118 7.84 -0.36 -3.63
C ALA A 118 8.29 -1.43 -2.63
N VAL A 119 8.70 -0.98 -1.44
CA VAL A 119 8.93 -1.84 -0.28
C VAL A 119 8.09 -1.33 0.88
N ILE A 120 7.11 -2.12 1.30
CA ILE A 120 6.19 -1.73 2.36
C ILE A 120 6.18 -2.75 3.49
N MET A 121 6.02 -2.27 4.71
CA MET A 121 5.77 -3.14 5.85
C MET A 121 4.32 -3.07 6.25
N VAL A 122 3.66 -4.23 6.31
CA VAL A 122 2.23 -4.40 6.63
C VAL A 122 2.03 -5.55 7.61
N GLN A 123 0.83 -5.68 8.18
CA GLN A 123 0.47 -6.83 8.99
C GLN A 123 0.52 -8.12 8.17
N ASP A 124 0.92 -9.23 8.81
CA ASP A 124 1.00 -10.56 8.17
C ASP A 124 -0.36 -10.97 7.57
N ASP A 125 -1.43 -10.92 8.35
CA ASP A 125 -2.81 -11.22 7.89
C ASP A 125 -3.27 -10.36 6.70
N PHE A 126 -2.76 -9.12 6.59
CA PHE A 126 -3.11 -8.27 5.46
C PHE A 126 -2.36 -8.69 4.20
N ALA A 127 -1.09 -9.06 4.33
CA ALA A 127 -0.32 -9.60 3.22
C ALA A 127 -0.93 -10.91 2.70
N GLU A 128 -1.37 -11.80 3.58
CA GLU A 128 -2.10 -13.02 3.19
C GLU A 128 -3.35 -12.69 2.37
N LYS A 129 -4.11 -11.66 2.76
CA LYS A 129 -5.28 -11.20 1.98
C LYS A 129 -4.93 -10.63 0.61
N LEU A 130 -3.76 -9.99 0.44
CA LEU A 130 -3.30 -9.50 -0.86
C LEU A 130 -2.90 -10.65 -1.78
N LEU A 131 -2.29 -11.68 -1.23
CA LEU A 131 -1.75 -12.84 -1.93
C LEU A 131 -2.75 -14.00 -2.04
N ALA A 132 -3.95 -13.86 -1.47
CA ALA A 132 -4.97 -14.90 -1.42
C ALA A 132 -5.37 -15.37 -2.82
N THR A 133 -5.37 -16.70 -3.02
CA THR A 133 -5.77 -17.39 -4.24
C THR A 133 -7.23 -17.91 -4.14
N LYS A 134 -7.58 -18.95 -4.86
CA LYS A 134 -8.93 -19.43 -5.18
C LYS A 134 -10.02 -19.35 -4.09
N ASN A 135 -9.75 -19.67 -2.83
CA ASN A 135 -10.81 -19.86 -1.83
C ASN A 135 -11.13 -18.65 -0.93
N ASP A 136 -10.30 -17.60 -0.93
CA ASP A 136 -10.54 -16.37 -0.14
C ASP A 136 -10.35 -15.10 -1.01
N LYS A 137 -10.89 -15.12 -2.22
CA LYS A 137 -10.84 -13.96 -3.13
C LYS A 137 -11.55 -12.76 -2.52
N ARG A 138 -10.89 -11.64 -2.56
CA ARG A 138 -11.39 -10.34 -2.13
C ARG A 138 -11.09 -9.29 -3.21
N ALA A 139 -11.87 -8.23 -3.25
CA ALA A 139 -11.59 -7.13 -4.17
C ALA A 139 -10.11 -6.69 -4.11
N ILE A 140 -9.54 -6.62 -2.90
CA ILE A 140 -8.14 -6.18 -2.74
C ILE A 140 -7.14 -7.20 -3.29
N SER A 141 -7.40 -8.52 -3.20
CA SER A 141 -6.52 -9.53 -3.79
C SER A 141 -6.53 -9.46 -5.32
N ILE A 142 -7.71 -9.32 -5.93
CA ILE A 142 -7.84 -9.17 -7.39
C ILE A 142 -7.12 -7.91 -7.86
N LEU A 143 -7.38 -6.77 -7.21
CA LEU A 143 -6.76 -5.50 -7.55
C LEU A 143 -5.24 -5.53 -7.43
N SER A 144 -4.72 -6.06 -6.30
CA SER A 144 -3.29 -6.09 -6.05
C SER A 144 -2.55 -7.05 -6.97
N GLN A 145 -3.08 -8.26 -7.21
CA GLN A 145 -2.45 -9.25 -8.09
C GLN A 145 -2.52 -8.86 -9.58
N TYR A 146 -3.52 -8.08 -9.97
CA TYR A 146 -3.56 -7.51 -11.32
C TYR A 146 -2.57 -6.35 -11.48
N GLY A 147 -2.52 -5.45 -10.50
CA GLY A 147 -1.68 -4.25 -10.56
C GLY A 147 -0.21 -4.46 -10.25
N PHE A 148 0.12 -5.53 -9.52
CA PHE A 148 1.44 -5.73 -8.95
C PHE A 148 1.90 -7.18 -9.03
N ASP A 149 3.23 -7.35 -9.17
CA ASP A 149 3.96 -8.54 -8.74
C ASP A 149 4.45 -8.31 -7.30
N MET A 150 4.10 -9.22 -6.39
CA MET A 150 4.34 -9.02 -4.94
C MET A 150 5.02 -10.23 -4.32
N LYS A 151 6.05 -9.95 -3.51
CA LYS A 151 6.79 -10.97 -2.79
C LYS A 151 6.97 -10.60 -1.32
N VAL A 152 6.68 -11.54 -0.41
CA VAL A 152 7.09 -11.43 0.99
C VAL A 152 8.59 -11.72 1.08
N ILE A 153 9.37 -10.71 1.47
CA ILE A 153 10.84 -10.83 1.54
C ILE A 153 11.36 -11.01 2.96
N LYS A 154 10.55 -10.66 3.98
CA LYS A 154 10.92 -10.88 5.39
C LYS A 154 9.71 -10.87 6.32
N LYS A 155 9.67 -11.79 7.28
CA LYS A 155 8.80 -11.71 8.45
C LYS A 155 9.44 -10.87 9.55
N VAL A 156 8.64 -10.01 10.21
CA VAL A 156 9.09 -9.08 11.25
C VAL A 156 8.29 -9.31 12.52
N LYS A 157 8.97 -9.73 13.60
CA LYS A 157 8.33 -9.95 14.89
C LYS A 157 7.81 -8.63 15.48
N ASN A 158 6.68 -8.71 16.18
CA ASN A 158 6.05 -7.56 16.81
C ASN A 158 6.93 -6.89 17.90
N THR A 159 7.95 -7.57 18.41
CA THR A 159 8.94 -7.02 19.35
C THR A 159 9.82 -5.92 18.73
N ASN A 160 9.83 -5.77 17.41
CA ASN A 160 10.55 -4.71 16.70
C ASN A 160 9.82 -3.35 16.69
N PHE A 161 8.67 -3.26 17.39
CA PHE A 161 7.83 -2.06 17.41
C PHE A 161 7.54 -1.57 18.83
N TYR A 162 7.33 -0.26 18.97
CA TYR A 162 6.82 0.35 20.19
C TYR A 162 5.74 1.39 19.86
N PRO A 163 4.57 1.29 20.49
CA PRO A 163 4.12 0.18 21.33
C PRO A 163 4.06 -1.15 20.55
N LYS A 164 4.30 -2.26 21.23
CA LYS A 164 4.25 -3.59 20.63
C LYS A 164 2.84 -3.90 20.11
N PRO A 165 2.67 -4.20 18.81
CA PRO A 165 1.39 -4.66 18.27
C PRO A 165 1.06 -6.08 18.70
N ILE A 166 -0.20 -6.51 18.54
CA ILE A 166 -0.64 -7.88 18.84
C ILE A 166 -0.10 -8.87 17.81
N VAL A 167 -0.02 -8.46 16.54
CA VAL A 167 0.33 -9.31 15.40
C VAL A 167 1.71 -8.99 14.86
N ASN A 168 2.31 -9.94 14.15
CA ASN A 168 3.54 -9.74 13.42
C ASN A 168 3.30 -8.97 12.11
N SER A 169 4.38 -8.51 11.50
CA SER A 169 4.38 -7.85 10.21
C SER A 169 5.20 -8.65 9.19
N VAL A 170 5.03 -8.27 7.94
CA VAL A 170 5.89 -8.70 6.85
C VAL A 170 6.35 -7.51 6.05
N ILE A 171 7.51 -7.64 5.40
CA ILE A 171 8.00 -6.71 4.40
C ILE A 171 7.64 -7.31 3.04
N LEU A 172 6.88 -6.53 2.25
CA LEU A 172 6.51 -6.84 0.87
C LEU A 172 7.37 -6.02 -0.08
N GLN A 173 7.97 -6.68 -1.04
CA GLN A 173 8.50 -6.07 -2.26
C GLN A 173 7.41 -6.12 -3.32
N ILE A 174 7.19 -5.00 -4.01
CA ILE A 174 6.12 -4.80 -4.98
C ILE A 174 6.72 -4.23 -6.26
N LYS A 175 6.50 -4.89 -7.39
CA LYS A 175 6.78 -4.36 -8.73
C LYS A 175 5.48 -4.00 -9.41
N GLN A 176 5.45 -2.86 -10.11
CA GLN A 176 4.24 -2.41 -10.79
C GLN A 176 4.07 -3.11 -12.13
N ASN A 177 2.92 -3.77 -12.34
CA ASN A 177 2.52 -4.37 -13.61
C ASN A 177 1.56 -3.44 -14.37
N HIS A 178 0.54 -2.90 -13.67
CA HIS A 178 -0.47 -2.05 -14.28
C HIS A 178 -0.82 -0.86 -13.37
N VAL A 179 -1.00 0.31 -13.98
CA VAL A 179 -1.66 1.45 -13.32
C VAL A 179 -3.16 1.32 -13.54
N LEU A 180 -3.94 1.42 -12.47
CA LEU A 180 -5.39 1.26 -12.51
C LEU A 180 -6.08 2.62 -12.38
N SER A 181 -7.17 2.82 -13.14
CA SER A 181 -8.02 3.98 -12.95
C SER A 181 -8.80 3.87 -11.62
N LYS A 182 -9.14 5.01 -11.05
CA LYS A 182 -9.99 5.08 -9.86
C LYS A 182 -11.32 4.38 -10.08
N GLU A 183 -11.87 4.53 -11.27
CA GLU A 183 -13.13 3.92 -11.69
C GLU A 183 -13.06 2.39 -11.68
N LEU A 184 -12.02 1.79 -12.29
CA LEU A 184 -11.84 0.33 -12.28
C LEU A 184 -11.73 -0.22 -10.86
N ILE A 185 -11.01 0.49 -9.97
CA ILE A 185 -10.91 0.12 -8.54
C ILE A 185 -12.28 0.17 -7.87
N GLN A 186 -13.09 1.19 -8.15
CA GLN A 186 -14.44 1.33 -7.59
C GLN A 186 -15.37 0.23 -8.09
N ILE A 187 -15.34 -0.08 -9.38
CA ILE A 187 -16.15 -1.14 -9.99
C ILE A 187 -15.82 -2.49 -9.33
N ILE A 188 -14.53 -2.85 -9.24
CA ILE A 188 -14.12 -4.12 -8.62
C ILE A 188 -14.56 -4.18 -7.14
N ASN A 189 -14.39 -3.11 -6.37
CA ASN A 189 -14.90 -3.08 -4.99
C ASN A 189 -16.42 -3.28 -4.94
N LYS A 190 -17.17 -2.66 -5.86
CA LYS A 190 -18.63 -2.78 -5.94
C LYS A 190 -19.07 -4.17 -6.41
N LEU A 191 -18.37 -4.82 -7.35
CA LEU A 191 -18.61 -6.20 -7.73
C LEU A 191 -18.55 -7.13 -6.52
N PHE A 192 -17.54 -6.99 -5.69
CA PHE A 192 -17.36 -7.82 -4.49
C PHE A 192 -18.39 -7.54 -3.37
N SER A 193 -19.07 -6.40 -3.38
CA SER A 193 -20.20 -6.17 -2.47
C SER A 193 -21.40 -7.04 -2.81
N TYR A 194 -21.47 -7.54 -4.06
CA TYR A 194 -22.51 -8.42 -4.57
C TYR A 194 -22.06 -9.86 -4.82
N ARG A 195 -20.90 -10.28 -4.29
CA ARG A 195 -20.24 -11.56 -4.63
C ARG A 195 -21.11 -12.82 -4.54
N ARG A 196 -22.21 -12.78 -3.76
CA ARG A 196 -23.16 -13.90 -3.63
C ARG A 196 -24.22 -13.95 -4.72
N LYS A 197 -24.35 -12.90 -5.56
CA LYS A 197 -25.29 -12.84 -6.67
C LYS A 197 -24.69 -13.44 -7.93
N THR A 198 -25.54 -13.86 -8.87
CA THR A 198 -25.10 -14.27 -10.21
C THR A 198 -24.54 -13.08 -11.00
N ILE A 199 -23.68 -13.35 -11.97
CA ILE A 199 -23.08 -12.31 -12.83
C ILE A 199 -24.17 -11.52 -13.57
N GLN A 200 -25.24 -12.18 -14.01
CA GLN A 200 -26.37 -11.50 -14.62
C GLN A 200 -26.97 -10.45 -13.68
N ASN A 201 -27.26 -10.82 -12.43
CA ASN A 201 -27.83 -9.91 -11.45
C ASN A 201 -26.86 -8.78 -11.03
N ILE A 202 -25.55 -9.08 -11.01
CA ILE A 202 -24.52 -8.07 -10.76
C ILE A 202 -24.46 -7.08 -11.91
N ALA A 203 -24.40 -7.56 -13.16
CA ALA A 203 -24.29 -6.73 -14.36
C ALA A 203 -25.48 -5.78 -14.52
N ASN A 204 -26.69 -6.25 -14.22
CA ASN A 204 -27.90 -5.43 -14.23
C ASN A 204 -27.82 -4.22 -13.29
N ASN A 205 -27.13 -4.34 -12.11
CA ASN A 205 -26.93 -3.22 -11.20
C ASN A 205 -25.97 -2.15 -11.78
N PHE A 206 -25.29 -2.44 -12.89
CA PHE A 206 -24.40 -1.52 -13.61
C PHE A 206 -24.99 -1.12 -14.98
N GLY A 207 -26.24 -1.49 -15.28
CA GLY A 207 -26.87 -1.20 -16.58
C GLY A 207 -26.31 -2.03 -17.74
N VAL A 208 -25.61 -3.14 -17.45
CA VAL A 208 -25.00 -4.02 -18.46
C VAL A 208 -25.75 -5.33 -18.55
N THR A 209 -26.16 -5.72 -19.74
CA THR A 209 -26.81 -7.02 -19.96
C THR A 209 -25.76 -8.10 -20.21
N ILE A 210 -25.71 -9.08 -19.31
CA ILE A 210 -24.87 -10.29 -19.41
C ILE A 210 -25.73 -11.48 -18.99
N LYS A 211 -25.88 -12.47 -19.85
CA LYS A 211 -26.55 -13.73 -19.52
C LYS A 211 -25.52 -14.70 -18.91
N SER A 212 -25.58 -14.91 -17.60
CA SER A 212 -24.71 -15.86 -16.90
C SER A 212 -25.27 -16.19 -15.52
N GLU A 213 -25.45 -17.46 -15.24
CA GLU A 213 -25.85 -18.00 -13.93
C GLU A 213 -24.63 -18.17 -12.97
N MET A 214 -23.41 -18.05 -13.49
CA MET A 214 -22.17 -18.15 -12.73
C MET A 214 -22.13 -17.07 -11.64
N ARG A 215 -21.53 -17.37 -10.49
CA ARG A 215 -21.28 -16.40 -9.42
C ARG A 215 -19.89 -15.79 -9.54
N LEU A 216 -19.68 -14.60 -8.94
CA LEU A 216 -18.41 -13.90 -9.00
C LEU A 216 -17.25 -14.74 -8.42
N GLU A 217 -17.50 -15.54 -7.40
CA GLU A 217 -16.52 -16.39 -6.74
C GLU A 217 -16.02 -17.56 -7.61
N GLU A 218 -16.79 -17.97 -8.60
CA GLU A 218 -16.45 -19.02 -9.56
C GLU A 218 -15.54 -18.53 -10.67
N MET A 219 -15.55 -17.22 -10.96
CA MET A 219 -14.68 -16.59 -11.97
C MET A 219 -13.23 -16.59 -11.54
N ASN A 220 -12.29 -16.73 -12.48
CA ASN A 220 -10.89 -16.48 -12.23
C ASN A 220 -10.59 -14.96 -12.19
N ASN A 221 -9.35 -14.60 -11.81
CA ASN A 221 -8.97 -13.19 -11.66
C ASN A 221 -9.09 -12.40 -12.96
N ASP A 222 -8.66 -12.99 -14.09
CA ASP A 222 -8.68 -12.34 -15.40
C ASP A 222 -10.11 -12.11 -15.90
N GLU A 223 -11.00 -13.06 -15.65
CA GLU A 223 -12.43 -12.94 -15.98
C GLU A 223 -13.08 -11.80 -15.17
N ILE A 224 -12.76 -11.67 -13.88
CA ILE A 224 -13.26 -10.56 -13.04
C ILE A 224 -12.73 -9.21 -13.59
N ILE A 225 -11.46 -9.13 -13.96
CA ILE A 225 -10.90 -7.91 -14.55
C ILE A 225 -11.56 -7.58 -15.89
N LYS A 226 -11.77 -8.59 -16.77
CA LYS A 226 -12.48 -8.40 -18.05
C LYS A 226 -13.90 -7.92 -17.83
N LEU A 227 -14.64 -8.51 -16.89
CA LEU A 227 -15.98 -8.07 -16.50
C LEU A 227 -15.98 -6.61 -16.03
N ALA A 228 -15.08 -6.26 -15.12
CA ALA A 228 -14.96 -4.89 -14.60
C ALA A 228 -14.64 -3.88 -15.71
N LYS A 229 -13.72 -4.21 -16.62
CA LYS A 229 -13.41 -3.38 -17.79
C LYS A 229 -14.56 -3.24 -18.78
N LYS A 230 -15.40 -4.28 -18.93
CA LYS A 230 -16.60 -4.19 -19.76
C LYS A 230 -17.62 -3.22 -19.15
N ILE A 231 -17.79 -3.27 -17.83
CA ILE A 231 -18.69 -2.37 -17.09
C ILE A 231 -18.18 -0.91 -17.16
N SER A 232 -16.86 -0.66 -17.10
CA SER A 232 -16.30 0.71 -17.14
C SER A 232 -16.41 1.41 -18.51
N ARG A 233 -16.84 0.72 -19.55
CA ARG A 233 -16.99 1.28 -20.91
C ARG A 233 -18.43 1.72 -21.22
N VAL A 234 -19.34 1.51 -20.28
CA VAL A 234 -20.76 1.88 -20.37
C VAL A 234 -21.03 3.12 -19.53
#